data_8eaba0bff311ed292f4beabefb2aac55
#
_entry.id   8eaba0bff311ed292f4beabefb2aac55
#
_cell.length_a   1.000
_cell.length_b   1.000
_cell.length_c   1.000
_cell.angle_alpha   90.00
_cell.angle_beta   90.00
_cell.angle_gamma   90.00
#
_symmetry.space_group_name_H-M   'P 1'
#
loop_
_entity.id
_entity.type
_entity.pdbx_description
1 polymer ?
#
loop_
_entity_poly.entity_id
_entity_poly.type
_entity_poly.pdbx_seq_one_letter_code
_entity_poly.pdbx_strand_id
1 'polypeptide(L)'
;MKGSKRYAKATICCMAVLVSGLVLSCSDDWDAHYDGLPRPTRTLWQEITARPELSDFAKLLKGYGYDKFLDSGQRYTVWAPSGSIDTTLVTGEDMTPDEVMEQVVKNHIARGVIAASSVVNDTIKVLNGKPMPFVSEGGVLHFNGSPAKSFNIECSNGDLHILDCQAVYNNNVWSYLRQDADFSNITDYLYSFNKLEFVPELSTPGGVVNGEQVYTDSVFVLTNELWGQIGYLNDEQRDYTMLVPVNDCWDRLVDKFKGFYHYSEDEEPELADKYASVSYTHLRAH
;
A
#
# COMPACT_ATOMS: atom_id res chain seq x y z
N MET A 1 -52.62 21.85 58.61
CA MET A 1 -51.34 21.63 57.94
C MET A 1 -50.81 20.19 58.07
N LYS A 2 -51.63 19.13 58.02
CA LYS A 2 -51.20 17.74 58.11
C LYS A 2 -51.40 16.92 56.81
N GLY A 3 -52.07 17.46 55.79
CA GLY A 3 -52.34 16.76 54.50
C GLY A 3 -51.25 16.89 53.43
N SER A 4 -50.48 17.96 53.43
CA SER A 4 -49.47 18.23 52.38
C SER A 4 -48.25 17.29 52.38
N LYS A 5 -47.85 16.78 53.57
CA LYS A 5 -46.66 15.89 53.67
C LYS A 5 -46.89 14.45 53.20
N ARG A 6 -48.17 13.99 53.11
CA ARG A 6 -48.49 12.64 52.63
C ARG A 6 -48.45 12.54 51.10
N TYR A 7 -48.92 13.55 50.42
CA TYR A 7 -48.87 13.57 48.93
C TYR A 7 -47.48 13.75 48.39
N ALA A 8 -46.62 14.52 49.05
CA ALA A 8 -45.23 14.69 48.65
C ALA A 8 -44.41 13.37 48.73
N LYS A 9 -44.69 12.54 49.77
CA LYS A 9 -44.02 11.21 49.90
C LYS A 9 -44.55 10.22 48.88
N ALA A 10 -45.82 10.19 48.56
CA ALA A 10 -46.40 9.33 47.52
C ALA A 10 -45.90 9.71 46.12
N THR A 11 -45.78 11.01 45.79
CA THR A 11 -45.29 11.47 44.49
C THR A 11 -43.81 11.14 44.31
N ILE A 12 -42.98 11.25 45.35
CA ILE A 12 -41.54 10.89 45.29
C ILE A 12 -41.37 9.37 45.12
N CYS A 13 -42.22 8.54 45.79
CA CYS A 13 -42.15 7.09 45.63
C CYS A 13 -42.60 6.67 44.22
N CYS A 14 -43.61 7.27 43.62
CA CYS A 14 -44.04 6.96 42.26
C CYS A 14 -43.00 7.44 41.19
N MET A 15 -42.33 8.57 41.43
CA MET A 15 -41.25 9.01 40.55
C MET A 15 -40.00 8.09 40.66
N ALA A 16 -39.67 7.61 41.83
CA ALA A 16 -38.56 6.68 42.04
C ALA A 16 -38.81 5.34 41.35
N VAL A 17 -40.04 4.83 41.36
CA VAL A 17 -40.43 3.59 40.66
C VAL A 17 -40.45 3.77 39.13
N LEU A 18 -40.86 4.94 38.64
CA LEU A 18 -40.82 5.22 37.21
C LEU A 18 -39.39 5.40 36.65
N VAL A 19 -38.47 5.97 37.42
CA VAL A 19 -37.07 6.11 37.02
C VAL A 19 -36.31 4.74 37.08
N SER A 20 -36.61 3.87 38.04
CA SER A 20 -36.02 2.54 38.11
C SER A 20 -36.54 1.56 37.03
N GLY A 21 -37.75 1.82 36.48
CA GLY A 21 -38.28 1.02 35.34
C GLY A 21 -37.67 1.35 34.00
N LEU A 22 -37.07 2.54 33.85
CA LEU A 22 -36.45 2.98 32.57
C LEU A 22 -35.00 2.53 32.39
N VAL A 23 -34.32 2.05 33.45
CA VAL A 23 -32.95 1.51 33.35
C VAL A 23 -32.88 -0.01 33.18
N LEU A 24 -34.01 -0.73 33.23
CA LEU A 24 -34.05 -2.19 33.07
C LEU A 24 -34.46 -2.65 31.68
N SER A 25 -34.67 -1.74 30.72
CA SER A 25 -35.21 -2.05 29.39
C SER A 25 -34.20 -2.07 28.24
N CYS A 26 -32.90 -2.04 28.50
CA CYS A 26 -31.91 -1.94 27.41
C CYS A 26 -30.67 -2.82 27.57
N SER A 27 -30.72 -3.99 28.22
CA SER A 27 -29.48 -4.76 28.36
C SER A 27 -29.48 -6.18 27.80
N ASP A 28 -30.62 -6.85 27.63
CA ASP A 28 -30.52 -8.29 27.41
C ASP A 28 -30.82 -8.76 25.94
N ASP A 29 -31.47 -7.95 25.10
CA ASP A 29 -31.80 -8.38 23.74
C ASP A 29 -30.72 -7.98 22.68
N TRP A 30 -29.86 -7.00 22.96
CA TRP A 30 -28.80 -6.61 22.02
C TRP A 30 -27.64 -7.57 22.07
N ASP A 31 -27.20 -8.01 23.23
CA ASP A 31 -26.10 -8.94 23.38
C ASP A 31 -26.45 -10.35 22.85
N ALA A 32 -27.71 -10.81 23.07
CA ALA A 32 -28.18 -12.09 22.54
C ALA A 32 -28.29 -12.13 21.00
N HIS A 33 -28.44 -10.98 20.33
CA HIS A 33 -28.53 -10.91 18.88
C HIS A 33 -27.14 -10.90 18.21
N TYR A 34 -26.10 -10.46 18.93
CA TYR A 34 -24.71 -10.43 18.46
C TYR A 34 -23.85 -11.58 18.97
N ASP A 35 -24.23 -12.24 20.05
CA ASP A 35 -23.49 -13.38 20.62
C ASP A 35 -23.69 -14.71 19.86
N GLY A 36 -24.54 -14.74 18.81
CA GLY A 36 -24.88 -15.95 18.07
C GLY A 36 -24.00 -16.28 16.86
N LEU A 37 -23.17 -15.35 16.37
CA LEU A 37 -22.30 -15.62 15.24
C LEU A 37 -20.89 -15.94 15.75
N PRO A 38 -20.32 -17.09 15.36
CA PRO A 38 -18.95 -17.42 15.73
C PRO A 38 -18.02 -16.35 15.17
N ARG A 39 -17.37 -15.61 16.07
CA ARG A 39 -16.38 -14.60 15.66
C ARG A 39 -15.18 -15.31 15.04
N PRO A 40 -14.63 -14.79 13.93
CA PRO A 40 -13.43 -15.37 13.34
C PRO A 40 -12.29 -15.32 14.35
N THR A 41 -11.63 -16.46 14.57
CA THR A 41 -10.54 -16.60 15.55
C THR A 41 -9.17 -16.49 14.94
N ARG A 42 -9.05 -16.73 13.63
CA ARG A 42 -7.78 -16.67 12.89
C ARG A 42 -7.52 -15.26 12.39
N THR A 43 -6.26 -14.84 12.46
CA THR A 43 -5.78 -13.63 11.80
C THR A 43 -5.65 -13.84 10.30
N LEU A 44 -5.48 -12.76 9.53
CA LEU A 44 -5.18 -12.81 8.10
C LEU A 44 -3.97 -13.70 7.81
N TRP A 45 -2.89 -13.55 8.59
CA TRP A 45 -1.69 -14.39 8.44
C TRP A 45 -1.96 -15.87 8.66
N GLN A 46 -2.68 -16.20 9.74
CA GLN A 46 -3.04 -17.59 10.07
C GLN A 46 -3.96 -18.20 9.01
N GLU A 47 -4.88 -17.41 8.44
CA GLU A 47 -5.78 -17.88 7.40
C GLU A 47 -5.06 -18.07 6.05
N ILE A 48 -4.14 -17.18 5.70
CA ILE A 48 -3.31 -17.29 4.50
C ILE A 48 -2.41 -18.53 4.58
N THR A 49 -1.73 -18.74 5.71
CA THR A 49 -0.82 -19.88 5.89
C THR A 49 -1.51 -21.24 6.02
N ALA A 50 -2.78 -21.25 6.39
CA ALA A 50 -3.58 -22.49 6.44
C ALA A 50 -3.98 -22.99 5.04
N ARG A 51 -3.76 -22.23 3.98
CA ARG A 51 -4.18 -22.52 2.60
C ARG A 51 -3.01 -22.88 1.72
N PRO A 52 -2.90 -24.14 1.25
CA PRO A 52 -1.80 -24.58 0.39
C PRO A 52 -1.68 -23.80 -0.92
N GLU A 53 -2.82 -23.36 -1.49
CA GLU A 53 -2.88 -22.57 -2.73
C GLU A 53 -2.27 -21.17 -2.60
N LEU A 54 -2.10 -20.67 -1.37
CA LEU A 54 -1.50 -19.38 -1.06
C LEU A 54 -0.04 -19.48 -0.58
N SER A 55 0.56 -20.68 -0.68
CA SER A 55 1.90 -20.95 -0.12
C SER A 55 2.99 -20.03 -0.66
N ASP A 56 2.95 -19.68 -1.94
CA ASP A 56 3.98 -18.83 -2.57
C ASP A 56 3.80 -17.38 -2.17
N PHE A 57 2.56 -16.90 -2.09
CA PHE A 57 2.27 -15.59 -1.54
C PHE A 57 2.63 -15.48 -0.05
N ALA A 58 2.35 -16.52 0.75
CA ALA A 58 2.75 -16.58 2.16
C ALA A 58 4.28 -16.51 2.34
N LYS A 59 5.04 -17.23 1.51
CA LYS A 59 6.52 -17.16 1.53
C LYS A 59 7.01 -15.74 1.22
N LEU A 60 6.40 -15.11 0.21
CA LEU A 60 6.72 -13.74 -0.17
C LEU A 60 6.43 -12.76 0.97
N LEU A 61 5.22 -12.78 1.52
CA LEU A 61 4.82 -11.95 2.65
C LEU A 61 5.79 -12.08 3.84
N LYS A 62 6.18 -13.31 4.18
CA LYS A 62 7.13 -13.58 5.26
C LYS A 62 8.52 -13.03 4.94
N GLY A 63 8.99 -13.18 3.70
CA GLY A 63 10.28 -12.67 3.26
C GLY A 63 10.43 -11.15 3.41
N TYR A 64 9.32 -10.42 3.31
CA TYR A 64 9.24 -8.97 3.45
C TYR A 64 8.71 -8.49 4.83
N GLY A 65 8.55 -9.40 5.81
CA GLY A 65 8.14 -9.06 7.17
C GLY A 65 6.65 -8.79 7.36
N TYR A 66 5.84 -9.04 6.33
CA TYR A 66 4.38 -8.84 6.38
C TYR A 66 3.63 -9.91 7.19
N ASP A 67 4.29 -11.01 7.56
CA ASP A 67 3.77 -12.02 8.48
C ASP A 67 3.35 -11.40 9.81
N LYS A 68 4.22 -10.62 10.45
CA LYS A 68 3.94 -9.92 11.72
C LYS A 68 2.90 -8.82 11.55
N PHE A 69 2.96 -8.13 10.42
CA PHE A 69 2.05 -7.06 10.07
C PHE A 69 0.60 -7.57 9.95
N LEU A 70 0.38 -8.69 9.25
CA LEU A 70 -0.92 -9.31 9.05
C LEU A 70 -1.37 -10.20 10.22
N ASP A 71 -0.50 -10.48 11.20
CA ASP A 71 -0.85 -11.15 12.47
C ASP A 71 -1.17 -10.14 13.58
N SER A 72 -1.00 -8.84 13.32
CA SER A 72 -1.27 -7.77 14.28
C SER A 72 -2.77 -7.51 14.48
N GLY A 73 -3.13 -6.71 15.49
CA GLY A 73 -4.51 -6.28 15.74
C GLY A 73 -5.03 -5.20 14.79
N GLN A 74 -4.21 -4.69 13.88
CA GLN A 74 -4.62 -3.70 12.90
C GLN A 74 -5.42 -4.35 11.76
N ARG A 75 -6.44 -3.66 11.26
CA ARG A 75 -7.36 -4.21 10.25
C ARG A 75 -6.89 -3.96 8.83
N TYR A 76 -6.88 -5.03 8.04
CA TYR A 76 -6.51 -5.01 6.63
C TYR A 76 -7.48 -5.84 5.79
N THR A 77 -7.47 -5.61 4.49
CA THR A 77 -8.04 -6.50 3.49
C THR A 77 -6.92 -6.97 2.58
N VAL A 78 -6.87 -8.27 2.32
CA VAL A 78 -5.87 -8.90 1.47
C VAL A 78 -6.55 -9.58 0.28
N TRP A 79 -6.12 -9.26 -0.93
CA TRP A 79 -6.47 -9.98 -2.17
C TRP A 79 -5.33 -10.92 -2.53
N ALA A 80 -5.33 -12.11 -1.94
CA ALA A 80 -4.23 -13.06 -2.05
C ALA A 80 -4.28 -13.82 -3.40
N PRO A 81 -3.26 -13.71 -4.26
CA PRO A 81 -3.17 -14.49 -5.48
C PRO A 81 -2.90 -15.96 -5.16
N SER A 82 -3.64 -16.86 -5.83
CA SER A 82 -3.39 -18.30 -5.74
C SER A 82 -2.37 -18.75 -6.81
N GLY A 83 -1.57 -19.76 -6.46
CA GLY A 83 -0.56 -20.31 -7.36
C GLY A 83 0.78 -19.56 -7.33
N SER A 84 1.52 -19.63 -8.43
CA SER A 84 2.84 -19.02 -8.54
C SER A 84 2.77 -17.50 -8.60
N ILE A 85 3.73 -16.86 -7.97
CA ILE A 85 3.90 -15.40 -8.00
C ILE A 85 4.99 -15.06 -9.01
N ASP A 86 4.67 -14.16 -9.94
CA ASP A 86 5.62 -13.63 -10.90
C ASP A 86 6.32 -12.39 -10.31
N THR A 87 7.64 -12.44 -10.29
CA THR A 87 8.52 -11.36 -9.84
C THR A 87 9.48 -10.92 -10.93
N THR A 88 9.14 -11.17 -12.20
CA THR A 88 9.90 -10.74 -13.37
C THR A 88 9.30 -9.48 -14.00
N LEU A 89 10.16 -8.59 -14.50
CA LEU A 89 9.76 -7.45 -15.31
C LEU A 89 9.38 -7.91 -16.74
N VAL A 90 8.66 -7.09 -17.47
CA VAL A 90 8.34 -7.34 -18.89
C VAL A 90 9.60 -7.49 -19.74
N THR A 91 10.70 -6.85 -19.33
CA THR A 91 12.03 -6.99 -19.95
C THR A 91 12.67 -8.37 -19.76
N GLY A 92 12.12 -9.21 -18.88
CA GLY A 92 12.68 -10.53 -18.53
C GLY A 92 13.70 -10.48 -17.40
N GLU A 93 13.98 -9.31 -16.84
CA GLU A 93 14.82 -9.16 -15.65
C GLU A 93 14.05 -9.45 -14.37
N ASP A 94 14.74 -9.92 -13.34
CA ASP A 94 14.15 -10.05 -12.01
C ASP A 94 13.86 -8.67 -11.40
N MET A 95 12.72 -8.54 -10.74
CA MET A 95 12.40 -7.36 -9.94
C MET A 95 13.38 -7.23 -8.78
N THR A 96 13.78 -6.00 -8.48
CA THR A 96 14.51 -5.71 -7.25
C THR A 96 13.62 -5.97 -6.02
N PRO A 97 14.19 -6.19 -4.81
CA PRO A 97 13.40 -6.38 -3.60
C PRO A 97 12.37 -5.27 -3.35
N ASP A 98 12.72 -4.00 -3.64
CA ASP A 98 11.81 -2.86 -3.47
C ASP A 98 10.66 -2.90 -4.50
N GLU A 99 10.95 -3.28 -5.74
CA GLU A 99 9.93 -3.48 -6.77
C GLU A 99 8.96 -4.61 -6.39
N VAL A 100 9.47 -5.73 -5.92
CA VAL A 100 8.62 -6.84 -5.45
C VAL A 100 7.72 -6.38 -4.29
N MET A 101 8.27 -5.65 -3.34
CA MET A 101 7.50 -5.11 -2.21
C MET A 101 6.40 -4.15 -2.70
N GLU A 102 6.70 -3.22 -3.59
CA GLU A 102 5.76 -2.23 -4.09
C GLU A 102 4.76 -2.82 -5.09
N GLN A 103 5.25 -3.60 -6.08
CA GLN A 103 4.44 -4.04 -7.21
C GLN A 103 3.67 -5.32 -6.94
N VAL A 104 4.15 -6.15 -6.00
CA VAL A 104 3.49 -7.42 -5.67
C VAL A 104 2.88 -7.38 -4.28
N VAL A 105 3.67 -7.17 -3.22
CA VAL A 105 3.16 -7.28 -1.84
C VAL A 105 2.14 -6.20 -1.54
N LYS A 106 2.53 -4.92 -1.64
CA LYS A 106 1.66 -3.78 -1.31
C LYS A 106 0.50 -3.60 -2.27
N ASN A 107 0.63 -4.13 -3.49
CA ASN A 107 -0.41 -4.10 -4.52
C ASN A 107 -1.64 -4.96 -4.18
N HIS A 108 -1.50 -5.89 -3.25
CA HIS A 108 -2.54 -6.84 -2.86
C HIS A 108 -3.11 -6.59 -1.45
N ILE A 109 -2.73 -5.50 -0.78
CA ILE A 109 -3.12 -5.22 0.59
C ILE A 109 -3.69 -3.81 0.68
N ALA A 110 -4.84 -3.67 1.34
CA ALA A 110 -5.42 -2.36 1.69
C ALA A 110 -5.67 -2.24 3.19
N ARG A 111 -5.71 -1.01 3.69
CA ARG A 111 -6.09 -0.71 5.07
C ARG A 111 -7.60 -0.81 5.24
N GLY A 112 -8.04 -1.33 6.37
CA GLY A 112 -9.45 -1.47 6.71
C GLY A 112 -10.06 -2.79 6.26
N VAL A 113 -11.35 -2.95 6.51
CA VAL A 113 -12.15 -4.12 6.13
C VAL A 113 -13.01 -3.74 4.93
N ILE A 114 -12.81 -4.41 3.83
CA ILE A 114 -13.49 -4.15 2.55
C ILE A 114 -14.18 -5.43 2.10
N ALA A 115 -15.45 -5.53 2.45
CA ALA A 115 -16.27 -6.66 2.05
C ALA A 115 -16.76 -6.51 0.60
N ALA A 116 -16.74 -7.61 -0.13
CA ALA A 116 -17.29 -7.67 -1.46
C ALA A 116 -18.81 -7.91 -1.44
N SER A 117 -19.53 -7.23 -2.32
CA SER A 117 -20.93 -7.55 -2.64
C SER A 117 -21.07 -8.00 -4.10
N SER A 118 -22.16 -8.63 -4.44
CA SER A 118 -22.43 -9.11 -5.82
C SER A 118 -22.54 -7.97 -6.85
N VAL A 119 -22.58 -6.73 -6.41
CA VAL A 119 -22.71 -5.51 -7.26
C VAL A 119 -21.62 -4.50 -6.90
N VAL A 120 -20.45 -4.98 -6.49
CA VAL A 120 -19.32 -4.11 -6.17
C VAL A 120 -18.86 -3.37 -7.45
N ASN A 121 -18.69 -2.06 -7.32
CA ASN A 121 -18.06 -1.21 -8.33
C ASN A 121 -17.35 -0.09 -7.57
N ASP A 122 -16.16 -0.38 -7.09
CA ASP A 122 -15.39 0.49 -6.22
C ASP A 122 -13.94 0.57 -6.67
N THR A 123 -13.24 1.58 -6.17
CA THR A 123 -11.81 1.79 -6.37
C THR A 123 -11.11 1.80 -5.02
N ILE A 124 -10.29 0.81 -4.80
CA ILE A 124 -9.63 0.57 -3.53
C ILE A 124 -8.21 1.14 -3.57
N LYS A 125 -7.88 1.99 -2.60
CA LYS A 125 -6.51 2.44 -2.41
C LYS A 125 -5.71 1.41 -1.64
N VAL A 126 -4.76 0.76 -2.30
CA VAL A 126 -3.86 -0.25 -1.71
C VAL A 126 -2.64 0.38 -1.02
N LEU A 127 -1.82 -0.42 -0.35
CA LEU A 127 -0.70 0.08 0.48
C LEU A 127 0.37 0.83 -0.31
N ASN A 128 0.56 0.52 -1.59
CA ASN A 128 1.46 1.27 -2.47
C ASN A 128 0.87 2.62 -2.96
N GLY A 129 -0.35 2.97 -2.52
CA GLY A 129 -1.01 4.21 -2.87
C GLY A 129 -1.83 4.16 -4.16
N LYS A 130 -1.75 3.09 -4.95
CA LYS A 130 -2.46 2.95 -6.22
C LYS A 130 -3.95 2.74 -6.03
N PRO A 131 -4.79 3.35 -6.88
CA PRO A 131 -6.21 3.05 -6.98
C PRO A 131 -6.41 1.77 -7.78
N MET A 132 -7.00 0.75 -7.16
CA MET A 132 -7.26 -0.57 -7.78
C MET A 132 -8.76 -0.76 -7.96
N PRO A 133 -9.26 -0.96 -9.19
CA PRO A 133 -10.65 -1.29 -9.41
C PRO A 133 -11.03 -2.63 -8.75
N PHE A 134 -12.12 -2.63 -7.97
CA PHE A 134 -12.73 -3.82 -7.42
C PHE A 134 -14.18 -3.85 -7.88
N VAL A 135 -14.46 -4.68 -8.88
CA VAL A 135 -15.70 -4.61 -9.66
C VAL A 135 -16.32 -5.99 -9.84
N SER A 136 -17.65 -6.00 -9.98
CA SER A 136 -18.40 -7.20 -10.39
C SER A 136 -18.74 -7.09 -11.88
N GLU A 137 -18.19 -8.00 -12.68
CA GLU A 137 -18.44 -8.08 -14.12
C GLU A 137 -19.01 -9.46 -14.46
N GLY A 138 -20.21 -9.49 -15.04
CA GLY A 138 -20.87 -10.75 -15.41
C GLY A 138 -21.14 -11.69 -14.23
N GLY A 139 -21.22 -11.18 -13.00
CA GLY A 139 -21.39 -11.96 -11.77
C GLY A 139 -20.10 -12.53 -11.17
N VAL A 140 -18.95 -12.20 -11.76
CA VAL A 140 -17.62 -12.53 -11.24
C VAL A 140 -16.99 -11.26 -10.65
N LEU A 141 -16.41 -11.39 -9.48
CA LEU A 141 -15.66 -10.29 -8.85
C LEU A 141 -14.25 -10.26 -9.42
N HIS A 142 -13.79 -9.05 -9.76
CA HIS A 142 -12.44 -8.82 -10.26
C HIS A 142 -11.73 -7.75 -9.40
N PHE A 143 -10.50 -8.01 -9.06
CA PHE A 143 -9.61 -7.04 -8.44
C PHE A 143 -8.49 -6.69 -9.42
N ASN A 144 -8.54 -5.48 -9.95
CA ASN A 144 -7.66 -4.98 -11.02
C ASN A 144 -7.46 -6.00 -12.15
N GLY A 145 -8.55 -6.53 -12.69
CA GLY A 145 -8.55 -7.50 -13.78
C GLY A 145 -8.37 -8.95 -13.36
N SER A 146 -7.89 -9.25 -12.14
CA SER A 146 -7.79 -10.62 -11.66
C SER A 146 -9.10 -11.11 -11.06
N PRO A 147 -9.67 -12.23 -11.55
CA PRO A 147 -10.91 -12.77 -11.02
C PRO A 147 -10.73 -13.31 -9.60
N ALA A 148 -11.73 -13.09 -8.75
CA ALA A 148 -11.77 -13.61 -7.40
C ALA A 148 -12.34 -15.04 -7.39
N LYS A 149 -11.57 -15.99 -6.87
CA LYS A 149 -11.94 -17.38 -6.65
C LYS A 149 -12.79 -17.58 -5.40
N SER A 150 -12.45 -16.84 -4.34
CA SER A 150 -13.18 -16.79 -3.08
C SER A 150 -13.11 -15.39 -2.49
N PHE A 151 -14.15 -14.95 -1.83
CA PHE A 151 -14.21 -13.61 -1.25
C PHE A 151 -14.93 -13.62 0.10
N ASN A 152 -14.76 -12.54 0.89
CA ASN A 152 -15.34 -12.36 2.22
C ASN A 152 -14.99 -13.50 3.19
N ILE A 153 -13.74 -13.94 3.18
CA ILE A 153 -13.22 -14.83 4.20
C ILE A 153 -12.87 -13.96 5.41
N GLU A 154 -13.78 -13.93 6.37
CA GLU A 154 -13.65 -13.12 7.58
C GLU A 154 -12.51 -13.62 8.45
N CYS A 155 -11.64 -12.68 8.87
CA CYS A 155 -10.55 -12.90 9.80
C CYS A 155 -10.72 -12.00 11.03
N SER A 156 -10.09 -12.34 12.15
CA SER A 156 -10.19 -11.55 13.39
C SER A 156 -9.68 -10.12 13.23
N ASN A 157 -8.80 -9.89 12.26
CA ASN A 157 -8.18 -8.59 11.96
C ASN A 157 -8.40 -8.13 10.51
N GLY A 158 -9.40 -8.63 9.79
CA GLY A 158 -9.71 -8.16 8.43
C GLY A 158 -10.41 -9.17 7.56
N ASP A 159 -10.43 -8.91 6.25
CA ASP A 159 -11.02 -9.76 5.23
C ASP A 159 -9.97 -10.29 4.25
N LEU A 160 -10.11 -11.56 3.89
CA LEU A 160 -9.30 -12.20 2.86
C LEU A 160 -10.16 -12.50 1.63
N HIS A 161 -9.68 -12.06 0.47
CA HIS A 161 -10.18 -12.47 -0.83
C HIS A 161 -9.09 -13.28 -1.52
N ILE A 162 -9.46 -14.36 -2.21
CA ILE A 162 -8.50 -15.19 -2.96
C ILE A 162 -8.72 -14.95 -4.44
N LEU A 163 -7.66 -14.55 -5.13
CA LEU A 163 -7.65 -14.34 -6.58
C LEU A 163 -7.18 -15.60 -7.31
N ASP A 164 -7.63 -15.76 -8.56
CA ASP A 164 -7.15 -16.83 -9.42
C ASP A 164 -5.69 -16.66 -9.85
N CYS A 165 -5.26 -15.41 -9.99
CA CYS A 165 -3.90 -15.04 -10.34
C CYS A 165 -3.51 -13.70 -9.68
N GLN A 166 -2.23 -13.35 -9.81
CA GLN A 166 -1.70 -12.07 -9.35
C GLN A 166 -2.43 -10.90 -10.06
N ALA A 167 -2.84 -9.90 -9.28
CA ALA A 167 -3.41 -8.67 -9.83
C ALA A 167 -2.34 -7.87 -10.58
N VAL A 168 -2.74 -7.32 -11.73
CA VAL A 168 -1.84 -6.53 -12.56
C VAL A 168 -1.36 -5.29 -11.80
N TYR A 169 -0.08 -4.99 -11.92
CA TYR A 169 0.45 -3.72 -11.45
C TYR A 169 0.38 -2.68 -12.57
N ASN A 170 -0.38 -1.62 -12.37
CA ASN A 170 -0.49 -0.54 -13.33
C ASN A 170 0.70 0.40 -13.16
N ASN A 171 1.64 0.38 -14.11
CA ASN A 171 2.81 1.24 -14.05
C ASN A 171 2.42 2.71 -14.11
N ASN A 172 3.05 3.53 -13.26
CA ASN A 172 3.12 4.97 -13.46
C ASN A 172 4.27 5.32 -14.43
N VAL A 173 4.44 6.60 -14.74
CA VAL A 173 5.50 7.04 -15.65
C VAL A 173 6.89 6.61 -15.18
N TRP A 174 7.15 6.63 -13.87
CA TRP A 174 8.42 6.24 -13.29
C TRP A 174 8.69 4.74 -13.43
N SER A 175 7.78 3.90 -12.96
CA SER A 175 7.95 2.45 -13.01
C SER A 175 7.93 1.90 -14.44
N TYR A 176 7.26 2.59 -15.39
CA TYR A 176 7.24 2.20 -16.80
C TYR A 176 8.62 2.25 -17.45
N LEU A 177 9.49 3.15 -17.04
CA LEU A 177 10.85 3.26 -17.59
C LEU A 177 11.65 1.95 -17.48
N ARG A 178 11.39 1.16 -16.42
CA ARG A 178 12.02 -0.16 -16.20
C ARG A 178 11.41 -1.28 -17.04
N GLN A 179 10.27 -1.05 -17.67
CA GLN A 179 9.55 -2.07 -18.44
C GLN A 179 9.98 -2.15 -19.91
N ASP A 180 10.84 -1.25 -20.36
CA ASP A 180 11.23 -1.14 -21.76
C ASP A 180 12.75 -0.95 -21.88
N ALA A 181 13.41 -1.94 -22.50
CA ALA A 181 14.87 -1.95 -22.68
C ALA A 181 15.37 -0.79 -23.57
N ASP A 182 14.52 -0.22 -24.41
CA ASP A 182 14.88 0.92 -25.28
C ASP A 182 15.16 2.19 -24.47
N PHE A 183 14.78 2.24 -23.18
CA PHE A 183 14.98 3.36 -22.28
C PHE A 183 16.04 3.08 -21.20
N SER A 184 16.78 1.97 -21.27
CA SER A 184 17.69 1.54 -20.20
C SER A 184 18.70 2.62 -19.80
N ASN A 185 19.34 3.32 -20.77
CA ASN A 185 20.38 4.31 -20.48
C ASN A 185 19.85 5.50 -19.66
N ILE A 186 18.72 6.07 -20.05
CA ILE A 186 18.09 7.16 -19.27
C ILE A 186 17.51 6.64 -17.95
N THR A 187 17.01 5.43 -17.94
CA THR A 187 16.47 4.79 -16.72
C THR A 187 17.57 4.62 -15.68
N ASP A 188 18.71 4.03 -16.05
CA ASP A 188 19.85 3.85 -15.16
C ASP A 188 20.35 5.19 -14.62
N TYR A 189 20.42 6.21 -15.47
CA TYR A 189 20.75 7.56 -15.05
C TYR A 189 19.75 8.12 -14.02
N LEU A 190 18.47 8.07 -14.30
CA LEU A 190 17.45 8.62 -13.40
C LEU A 190 17.39 7.84 -12.07
N TYR A 191 17.49 6.53 -12.13
CA TYR A 191 17.43 5.64 -10.95
C TYR A 191 18.71 5.71 -10.10
N SER A 192 19.86 6.14 -10.66
CA SER A 192 21.09 6.35 -9.88
C SER A 192 20.97 7.41 -8.78
N PHE A 193 19.95 8.28 -8.87
CA PHE A 193 19.64 9.29 -7.86
C PHE A 193 18.61 8.84 -6.81
N ASN A 194 18.20 7.58 -6.87
CA ASN A 194 17.30 7.01 -5.88
C ASN A 194 17.98 6.86 -4.52
N LYS A 195 17.24 7.22 -3.47
CA LYS A 195 17.64 7.04 -2.07
C LYS A 195 16.47 6.51 -1.27
N LEU A 196 16.74 5.61 -0.35
CA LEU A 196 15.77 5.20 0.67
C LEU A 196 15.97 6.11 1.88
N GLU A 197 14.96 6.90 2.21
CA GLU A 197 14.94 7.76 3.37
C GLU A 197 14.07 7.16 4.47
N PHE A 198 14.66 7.06 5.66
CA PHE A 198 13.92 6.63 6.84
C PHE A 198 12.94 7.71 7.28
N VAL A 199 11.68 7.35 7.49
CA VAL A 199 10.61 8.27 7.90
C VAL A 199 10.14 7.94 9.31
N PRO A 200 10.67 8.64 10.35
CA PRO A 200 10.32 8.39 11.74
C PRO A 200 8.81 8.52 12.01
N GLU A 201 8.14 9.48 11.36
CA GLU A 201 6.72 9.79 11.55
C GLU A 201 5.79 8.67 11.07
N LEU A 202 6.26 7.84 10.16
CA LEU A 202 5.53 6.68 9.64
C LEU A 202 5.94 5.37 10.31
N SER A 203 7.03 5.41 11.09
CA SER A 203 7.61 4.26 11.77
C SER A 203 6.99 4.05 13.15
N THR A 204 6.96 2.81 13.63
CA THR A 204 6.38 2.49 14.95
C THR A 204 7.44 2.61 16.04
N PRO A 205 7.31 3.53 17.01
CA PRO A 205 8.26 3.67 18.10
C PRO A 205 8.29 2.43 18.98
N GLY A 206 9.48 1.87 19.23
CA GLY A 206 9.69 0.69 20.08
C GLY A 206 10.21 1.01 21.48
N GLY A 207 10.57 2.27 21.75
CA GLY A 207 11.13 2.70 23.03
C GLY A 207 12.43 3.47 22.87
N VAL A 208 13.08 3.78 23.99
CA VAL A 208 14.36 4.50 24.03
C VAL A 208 15.44 3.58 24.58
N VAL A 209 16.51 3.37 23.83
CA VAL A 209 17.68 2.59 24.25
C VAL A 209 18.92 3.48 24.18
N ASN A 210 19.65 3.61 25.29
CA ASN A 210 20.82 4.49 25.40
C ASN A 210 20.55 5.98 25.04
N GLY A 211 19.32 6.46 25.23
CA GLY A 211 18.93 7.83 24.90
C GLY A 211 18.48 8.06 23.46
N GLU A 212 18.51 7.02 22.61
CA GLU A 212 18.06 7.09 21.23
C GLU A 212 16.72 6.37 21.04
N GLN A 213 15.85 6.96 20.23
CA GLN A 213 14.58 6.34 19.87
C GLN A 213 14.83 5.11 19.00
N VAL A 214 14.35 3.95 19.45
CA VAL A 214 14.35 2.70 18.67
C VAL A 214 12.98 2.49 18.06
N TYR A 215 12.92 1.90 16.86
CA TYR A 215 11.69 1.61 16.15
C TYR A 215 11.52 0.10 16.05
N THR A 216 10.31 -0.39 16.32
CA THR A 216 9.94 -1.80 16.16
C THR A 216 9.58 -2.12 14.71
N ASP A 217 9.16 -1.08 13.97
CA ASP A 217 8.93 -1.13 12.54
C ASP A 217 9.49 0.16 11.93
N SER A 218 10.37 0.01 10.94
CA SER A 218 11.05 1.13 10.29
C SER A 218 10.50 1.30 8.87
N VAL A 219 9.86 2.43 8.62
CA VAL A 219 9.35 2.77 7.30
C VAL A 219 10.39 3.58 6.53
N PHE A 220 10.75 3.08 5.36
CA PHE A 220 11.59 3.78 4.40
C PHE A 220 10.75 4.19 3.20
N VAL A 221 11.00 5.39 2.70
CA VAL A 221 10.33 5.93 1.51
C VAL A 221 11.39 6.15 0.43
N LEU A 222 11.09 5.69 -0.77
CA LEU A 222 11.92 5.97 -1.94
C LEU A 222 11.83 7.46 -2.28
N THR A 223 12.97 8.13 -2.32
CA THR A 223 13.14 9.51 -2.78
C THR A 223 14.11 9.52 -3.95
N ASN A 224 14.08 10.60 -4.73
CA ASN A 224 15.01 10.81 -5.83
C ASN A 224 15.40 12.30 -5.89
N GLU A 225 16.67 12.58 -5.94
CA GLU A 225 17.18 13.97 -5.91
C GLU A 225 16.70 14.82 -7.10
N LEU A 226 16.36 14.19 -8.22
CA LEU A 226 15.90 14.88 -9.43
C LEU A 226 14.42 15.23 -9.40
N TRP A 227 13.59 14.57 -8.55
CA TRP A 227 12.14 14.80 -8.57
C TRP A 227 11.70 16.23 -8.31
N GLY A 228 12.48 16.98 -7.54
CA GLY A 228 12.24 18.41 -7.35
C GLY A 228 12.40 19.25 -8.64
N GLN A 229 13.10 18.71 -9.64
CA GLN A 229 13.41 19.39 -10.91
C GLN A 229 12.55 18.88 -12.06
N ILE A 230 12.31 17.56 -12.14
CA ILE A 230 11.61 16.91 -13.27
C ILE A 230 10.15 16.58 -12.95
N GLY A 231 9.74 16.68 -11.68
CA GLY A 231 8.42 16.27 -11.18
C GLY A 231 8.49 14.96 -10.40
N TYR A 232 7.53 14.75 -9.50
CA TYR A 232 7.40 13.53 -8.71
C TYR A 232 6.70 12.44 -9.53
N LEU A 233 7.44 11.86 -10.49
CA LEU A 233 6.91 10.94 -11.51
C LEU A 233 6.35 9.62 -10.93
N ASN A 234 6.63 9.34 -9.66
CA ASN A 234 6.08 8.21 -8.91
C ASN A 234 4.82 8.57 -8.11
N ASP A 235 4.35 9.84 -8.16
CA ASP A 235 3.16 10.28 -7.42
C ASP A 235 1.89 9.83 -8.17
N GLU A 236 1.13 8.90 -7.56
CA GLU A 236 -0.13 8.35 -8.10
C GLU A 236 -1.29 9.35 -8.12
N GLN A 237 -1.12 10.54 -7.53
CA GLN A 237 -2.15 11.57 -7.48
C GLN A 237 -1.94 12.66 -8.53
N ARG A 238 -0.90 12.55 -9.36
CA ARG A 238 -0.54 13.54 -10.38
C ARG A 238 -0.44 12.91 -11.75
N ASP A 239 -0.93 13.62 -12.73
CA ASP A 239 -0.81 13.25 -14.14
C ASP A 239 0.45 13.87 -14.73
N TYR A 240 1.27 13.04 -15.37
CA TYR A 240 2.49 13.46 -16.06
C TYR A 240 2.49 12.97 -17.49
N THR A 241 3.06 13.78 -18.38
CA THR A 241 3.45 13.35 -19.72
C THR A 241 4.96 13.50 -19.86
N MET A 242 5.66 12.40 -20.09
CA MET A 242 7.10 12.35 -20.25
C MET A 242 7.45 12.00 -21.70
N LEU A 243 8.38 12.74 -22.29
CA LEU A 243 8.99 12.39 -23.58
C LEU A 243 10.35 11.77 -23.30
N VAL A 244 10.45 10.46 -23.52
CA VAL A 244 11.64 9.67 -23.20
C VAL A 244 12.47 9.45 -24.44
N PRO A 245 13.78 9.81 -24.45
CA PRO A 245 14.66 9.46 -25.55
C PRO A 245 15.01 7.98 -25.47
N VAL A 246 15.00 7.29 -26.62
CA VAL A 246 15.56 5.95 -26.74
C VAL A 246 17.08 5.98 -26.57
N ASN A 247 17.70 4.84 -26.26
CA ASN A 247 19.12 4.72 -25.93
C ASN A 247 20.04 5.44 -26.92
N ASP A 248 19.92 5.16 -28.22
CA ASP A 248 20.74 5.83 -29.26
C ASP A 248 20.57 7.37 -29.29
N CYS A 249 19.39 7.85 -28.98
CA CYS A 249 19.12 9.27 -28.90
C CYS A 249 19.74 9.88 -27.63
N TRP A 250 19.61 9.17 -26.50
CA TRP A 250 20.21 9.55 -25.22
C TRP A 250 21.73 9.70 -25.35
N ASP A 251 22.41 8.67 -25.86
CA ASP A 251 23.86 8.65 -26.00
C ASP A 251 24.36 9.80 -26.88
N ARG A 252 23.72 10.02 -28.03
CA ARG A 252 24.07 11.14 -28.92
C ARG A 252 23.86 12.53 -28.28
N LEU A 253 22.83 12.64 -27.41
CA LEU A 253 22.59 13.90 -26.71
C LEU A 253 23.62 14.12 -25.60
N VAL A 254 23.95 13.09 -24.82
CA VAL A 254 25.02 13.15 -23.81
C VAL A 254 26.35 13.52 -24.44
N ASP A 255 26.75 12.86 -25.53
CA ASP A 255 27.99 13.16 -26.24
C ASP A 255 28.02 14.59 -26.79
N LYS A 256 26.90 15.06 -27.33
CA LYS A 256 26.78 16.45 -27.81
C LYS A 256 26.95 17.44 -26.65
N PHE A 257 26.32 17.19 -25.49
CA PHE A 257 26.44 18.10 -24.37
C PHE A 257 27.83 18.05 -23.73
N LYS A 258 28.51 16.90 -23.67
CA LYS A 258 29.91 16.79 -23.26
C LYS A 258 30.81 17.74 -24.07
N GLY A 259 30.55 17.87 -25.36
CA GLY A 259 31.30 18.78 -26.22
C GLY A 259 31.17 20.29 -25.93
N PHE A 260 30.17 20.68 -25.12
CA PHE A 260 30.01 22.07 -24.67
C PHE A 260 30.75 22.37 -23.35
N TYR A 261 31.16 21.36 -22.61
CA TYR A 261 31.89 21.52 -21.38
C TYR A 261 33.37 21.21 -21.59
N HIS A 262 34.20 22.21 -21.53
CA HIS A 262 35.65 22.07 -21.57
C HIS A 262 36.17 21.92 -20.14
N TYR A 263 36.37 20.66 -19.72
CA TYR A 263 37.06 20.38 -18.48
C TYR A 263 38.56 20.25 -18.74
N SER A 264 39.41 20.73 -17.82
CA SER A 264 40.84 20.45 -17.91
C SER A 264 41.05 18.94 -17.70
N GLU A 265 42.00 18.35 -18.42
CA GLU A 265 42.31 16.90 -18.35
C GLU A 265 42.66 16.42 -16.93
N ASP A 266 42.88 17.36 -15.99
CA ASP A 266 43.17 17.10 -14.57
C ASP A 266 41.93 17.07 -13.67
N GLU A 267 40.73 17.42 -14.16
CA GLU A 267 39.48 17.35 -13.42
C GLU A 267 38.70 16.09 -13.82
N GLU A 268 38.21 15.41 -12.79
CA GLU A 268 37.56 14.07 -12.85
C GLU A 268 36.63 13.90 -14.08
N PRO A 269 36.88 12.92 -14.96
CA PRO A 269 36.07 12.64 -16.17
C PRO A 269 34.58 12.40 -15.84
N GLU A 270 34.29 11.88 -14.65
CA GLU A 270 32.95 11.61 -14.16
C GLU A 270 32.09 12.87 -13.99
N LEU A 271 32.73 14.03 -13.77
CA LEU A 271 32.02 15.32 -13.66
C LEU A 271 31.48 15.79 -15.01
N ALA A 272 32.20 15.53 -16.11
CA ALA A 272 31.74 15.89 -17.45
C ALA A 272 30.46 15.12 -17.83
N ASP A 273 30.40 13.83 -17.51
CA ASP A 273 29.23 12.99 -17.74
C ASP A 273 28.05 13.42 -16.87
N LYS A 274 28.33 13.74 -15.60
CA LYS A 274 27.32 14.23 -14.66
C LYS A 274 26.71 15.56 -15.10
N TYR A 275 27.52 16.53 -15.53
CA TYR A 275 27.02 17.84 -15.95
C TYR A 275 26.33 17.81 -17.33
N ALA A 276 26.80 16.98 -18.26
CA ALA A 276 26.15 16.79 -19.56
C ALA A 276 24.73 16.24 -19.39
N SER A 277 24.54 15.24 -18.52
CA SER A 277 23.25 14.64 -18.26
C SER A 277 22.32 15.54 -17.44
N VAL A 278 22.84 16.32 -16.48
CA VAL A 278 22.07 17.33 -15.73
C VAL A 278 21.56 18.43 -16.64
N SER A 279 22.38 18.90 -17.60
CA SER A 279 21.97 19.96 -18.55
C SER A 279 20.82 19.54 -19.44
N TYR A 280 20.72 18.25 -19.79
CA TYR A 280 19.59 17.73 -20.56
C TYR A 280 18.29 17.73 -19.74
N THR A 281 18.34 17.41 -18.46
CA THR A 281 17.16 17.43 -17.58
C THR A 281 16.65 18.85 -17.31
N HIS A 282 17.55 19.84 -17.18
CA HIS A 282 17.17 21.24 -16.98
C HIS A 282 16.52 21.91 -18.20
N LEU A 283 16.85 21.49 -19.43
CA LEU A 283 16.25 22.06 -20.65
C LEU A 283 14.77 21.68 -20.85
N ARG A 284 14.22 20.80 -20.03
CA ARG A 284 12.82 20.34 -20.13
C ARG A 284 11.87 20.83 -19.05
N ALA A 285 12.36 21.54 -18.05
CA ALA A 285 11.54 22.07 -16.96
C ALA A 285 10.86 23.43 -17.30
N HIS A 286 10.83 23.86 -18.56
CA HIS A 286 10.19 25.11 -19.03
C HIS A 286 9.15 24.86 -20.09
#